data_0f3345cd0dba283f8cb496566f2c0be3
#
_entry.id   0f3345cd0dba283f8cb496566f2c0be3
#
_cell.length_a   1.000
_cell.length_b   1.000
_cell.length_c   1.000
_cell.angle_alpha   90.00
_cell.angle_beta   90.00
_cell.angle_gamma   90.00
#
_symmetry.space_group_name_H-M   'P 1'
#
loop_
_entity.id
_entity.type
_entity.pdbx_description
1 polymer ?
#
loop_
_entity_poly.entity_id
_entity_poly.type
_entity_poly.pdbx_seq_one_letter_code
_entity_poly.pdbx_strand_id
1 'polypeptide(L)'
;TIMVFVLLWLFQILFLENFYERMKTRGAAESARSISDSYEKLDTEELSDFIDKVAIENDLCVEILDRYGRSVYSRKVLGDCLIHGRENSTYIYVQMISESDDHIIKYKIKNPRSNYDMLLYGCTLGDSDNPDGYLLLNSALVPVGSTVSIIKRQLMLISALLIVVAFIISLFLARRIARPIDRITKSAEN
;
A
#
# COMPACT_ATOMS: atom_id res chain seq x y z
N THR A 1 -29.16 13.68 -1.95
CA THR A 1 -28.08 13.77 -2.97
C THR A 1 -26.75 14.16 -2.33
N ILE A 2 -26.65 15.29 -1.57
CA ILE A 2 -25.42 15.75 -0.90
C ILE A 2 -24.91 14.71 0.10
N MET A 3 -25.80 14.09 0.89
CA MET A 3 -25.47 13.04 1.86
C MET A 3 -24.77 11.84 1.21
N VAL A 4 -25.18 11.44 0.02
CA VAL A 4 -24.56 10.33 -0.72
C VAL A 4 -23.15 10.69 -1.16
N PHE A 5 -22.89 11.91 -1.62
CA PHE A 5 -21.56 12.37 -1.98
C PHE A 5 -20.61 12.46 -0.78
N VAL A 6 -21.09 12.95 0.37
CA VAL A 6 -20.31 13.01 1.61
C VAL A 6 -19.99 11.60 2.08
N LEU A 7 -20.92 10.65 2.00
CA LEU A 7 -20.73 9.26 2.39
C LEU A 7 -19.74 8.55 1.47
N LEU A 8 -19.82 8.75 0.15
CA LEU A 8 -18.85 8.25 -0.82
C LEU A 8 -17.46 8.81 -0.58
N TRP A 9 -17.34 10.10 -0.30
CA TRP A 9 -16.07 10.76 -0.03
C TRP A 9 -15.42 10.22 1.26
N LEU A 10 -16.21 10.07 2.33
CA LEU A 10 -15.76 9.53 3.61
C LEU A 10 -15.33 8.06 3.45
N PHE A 11 -16.10 7.27 2.71
CA PHE A 11 -15.79 5.88 2.41
C PHE A 11 -14.48 5.74 1.60
N GLN A 12 -14.29 6.58 0.57
CA GLN A 12 -13.08 6.55 -0.24
C GLN A 12 -11.82 6.88 0.59
N ILE A 13 -11.88 7.89 1.47
CA ILE A 13 -10.71 8.28 2.28
C ILE A 13 -10.36 7.21 3.31
N LEU A 14 -11.36 6.68 4.02
CA LEU A 14 -11.12 5.69 5.08
C LEU A 14 -10.76 4.30 4.52
N PHE A 15 -11.32 3.96 3.36
CA PHE A 15 -11.13 2.62 2.79
C PHE A 15 -9.84 2.50 1.97
N LEU A 16 -9.40 3.59 1.34
CA LEU A 16 -8.24 3.57 0.46
C LEU A 16 -6.95 3.20 1.19
N GLU A 17 -6.74 3.72 2.38
CA GLU A 17 -5.53 3.47 3.17
C GLU A 17 -5.45 2.00 3.62
N ASN A 18 -6.53 1.49 4.22
CA ASN A 18 -6.61 0.10 4.66
C ASN A 18 -6.55 -0.90 3.49
N PHE A 19 -7.18 -0.56 2.37
CA PHE A 19 -7.14 -1.39 1.16
C PHE A 19 -5.73 -1.47 0.59
N TYR A 20 -5.03 -0.34 0.51
CA TYR A 20 -3.67 -0.28 0.00
C TYR A 20 -2.69 -1.06 0.89
N GLU A 21 -2.78 -0.92 2.21
CA GLU A 21 -1.96 -1.66 3.16
C GLU A 21 -2.15 -3.19 3.00
N ARG A 22 -3.41 -3.63 2.91
CA ARG A 22 -3.72 -5.06 2.70
C ARG A 22 -3.20 -5.56 1.36
N MET A 23 -3.37 -4.78 0.29
CA MET A 23 -2.88 -5.12 -1.04
C MET A 23 -1.36 -5.26 -1.05
N LYS A 24 -0.63 -4.30 -0.48
CA LYS A 24 0.85 -4.36 -0.41
C LYS A 24 1.34 -5.50 0.49
N THR A 25 0.69 -5.75 1.62
CA THR A 25 1.05 -6.88 2.50
C THR A 25 0.84 -8.22 1.81
N ARG A 26 -0.26 -8.38 1.09
CA ARG A 26 -0.55 -9.59 0.32
C ARG A 26 0.43 -9.75 -0.85
N GLY A 27 0.69 -8.70 -1.60
CA GLY A 27 1.66 -8.71 -2.70
C GLY A 27 3.07 -9.06 -2.23
N ALA A 28 3.51 -8.53 -1.08
CA ALA A 28 4.80 -8.90 -0.49
C ALA A 28 4.86 -10.38 -0.10
N ALA A 29 3.77 -10.94 0.48
CA ALA A 29 3.71 -12.36 0.82
C ALA A 29 3.71 -13.26 -0.42
N GLU A 30 3.00 -12.89 -1.48
CA GLU A 30 2.99 -13.59 -2.77
C GLU A 30 4.38 -13.54 -3.45
N SER A 31 5.03 -12.38 -3.42
CA SER A 31 6.40 -12.19 -3.92
C SER A 31 7.40 -13.03 -3.13
N ALA A 32 7.28 -13.05 -1.79
CA ALA A 32 8.15 -13.86 -0.94
C ALA A 32 8.03 -15.34 -1.27
N ARG A 33 6.80 -15.84 -1.41
CA ARG A 33 6.55 -17.24 -1.79
C ARG A 33 7.14 -17.54 -3.16
N SER A 34 6.92 -16.68 -4.15
CA SER A 34 7.43 -16.87 -5.51
C SER A 34 8.97 -16.91 -5.54
N ILE A 35 9.64 -16.03 -4.78
CA ILE A 35 11.10 -16.03 -4.65
C ILE A 35 11.59 -17.29 -3.94
N SER A 36 10.92 -17.69 -2.83
CA SER A 36 11.28 -18.91 -2.09
C SER A 36 11.13 -20.17 -2.95
N ASP A 37 10.03 -20.29 -3.71
CA ASP A 37 9.79 -21.42 -4.62
C ASP A 37 10.82 -21.46 -5.77
N SER A 38 11.35 -20.31 -6.17
CA SER A 38 12.34 -20.19 -7.23
C SER A 38 13.77 -20.39 -6.73
N TYR A 39 14.03 -20.13 -5.45
CA TYR A 39 15.33 -20.24 -4.82
C TYR A 39 15.93 -21.67 -4.92
N GLU A 40 15.08 -22.68 -4.82
CA GLU A 40 15.51 -24.08 -4.92
C GLU A 40 15.62 -24.59 -6.36
N LYS A 41 15.03 -23.88 -7.36
CA LYS A 41 14.86 -24.38 -8.72
C LYS A 41 15.76 -23.70 -9.74
N LEU A 42 16.11 -22.45 -9.51
CA LEU A 42 16.87 -21.63 -10.45
C LEU A 42 18.35 -21.59 -10.08
N ASP A 43 19.19 -21.43 -11.08
CA ASP A 43 20.59 -21.11 -10.82
C ASP A 43 20.75 -19.65 -10.33
N THR A 44 21.97 -19.28 -9.92
CA THR A 44 22.24 -17.99 -9.29
C THR A 44 21.95 -16.80 -10.23
N GLU A 45 22.21 -16.94 -11.52
CA GLU A 45 22.01 -15.87 -12.51
C GLU A 45 20.54 -15.71 -12.84
N GLU A 46 19.84 -16.81 -13.13
CA GLU A 46 18.40 -16.83 -13.40
C GLU A 46 17.60 -16.35 -12.18
N LEU A 47 18.01 -16.75 -10.98
CA LEU A 47 17.39 -16.31 -9.74
C LEU A 47 17.55 -14.80 -9.52
N SER A 48 18.72 -14.23 -9.78
CA SER A 48 18.95 -12.80 -9.63
C SER A 48 18.08 -11.97 -10.58
N ASP A 49 17.97 -12.40 -11.84
CA ASP A 49 17.11 -11.76 -12.85
C ASP A 49 15.63 -11.85 -12.48
N PHE A 50 15.21 -13.02 -11.97
CA PHE A 50 13.85 -13.22 -11.49
C PHE A 50 13.52 -12.30 -10.31
N ILE A 51 14.41 -12.20 -9.31
CA ILE A 51 14.23 -11.34 -8.14
C ILE A 51 14.20 -9.87 -8.56
N ASP A 52 15.07 -9.45 -9.48
CA ASP A 52 15.08 -8.10 -10.02
C ASP A 52 13.74 -7.72 -10.65
N LYS A 53 13.17 -8.61 -11.44
CA LYS A 53 11.87 -8.43 -12.07
C LYS A 53 10.76 -8.30 -11.02
N VAL A 54 10.69 -9.24 -10.06
CA VAL A 54 9.69 -9.22 -8.98
C VAL A 54 9.82 -7.95 -8.14
N ALA A 55 11.05 -7.54 -7.81
CA ALA A 55 11.33 -6.34 -7.02
C ALA A 55 10.83 -5.07 -7.72
N ILE A 56 11.10 -4.92 -9.01
CA ILE A 56 10.70 -3.76 -9.80
C ILE A 56 9.18 -3.72 -10.00
N GLU A 57 8.55 -4.85 -10.35
CA GLU A 57 7.11 -4.93 -10.63
C GLU A 57 6.25 -4.64 -9.37
N ASN A 58 6.76 -4.96 -8.18
CA ASN A 58 6.01 -4.82 -6.93
C ASN A 58 6.48 -3.68 -6.02
N ASP A 59 7.45 -2.86 -6.46
CA ASP A 59 8.09 -1.80 -5.67
C ASP A 59 8.65 -2.34 -4.34
N LEU A 60 9.44 -3.40 -4.41
CA LEU A 60 10.04 -4.07 -3.26
C LEU A 60 11.55 -3.84 -3.20
N CYS A 61 12.06 -3.58 -2.02
CA CYS A 61 13.46 -3.82 -1.73
C CYS A 61 13.61 -5.26 -1.26
N VAL A 62 14.58 -5.97 -1.81
CA VAL A 62 14.82 -7.39 -1.54
C VAL A 62 16.23 -7.57 -1.01
N GLU A 63 16.39 -8.37 0.02
CA GLU A 63 17.67 -8.82 0.53
C GLU A 63 17.60 -10.31 0.86
N ILE A 64 18.55 -11.07 0.34
CA ILE A 64 18.75 -12.47 0.68
C ILE A 64 19.99 -12.59 1.53
N LEU A 65 19.85 -13.28 2.64
CA LEU A 65 20.91 -13.55 3.59
C LEU A 65 21.22 -15.05 3.59
N ASP A 66 22.47 -15.39 3.80
CA ASP A 66 22.87 -16.77 4.08
C ASP A 66 22.43 -17.20 5.49
N ARG A 67 22.65 -18.47 5.84
CA ARG A 67 22.35 -19.01 7.18
C ARG A 67 23.03 -18.29 8.33
N TYR A 68 24.09 -17.54 8.06
CA TYR A 68 24.84 -16.76 9.03
C TYR A 68 24.41 -15.30 9.10
N GLY A 69 23.38 -14.91 8.34
CA GLY A 69 22.87 -13.54 8.28
C GLY A 69 23.70 -12.59 7.43
N ARG A 70 24.61 -13.11 6.58
CA ARG A 70 25.39 -12.28 5.65
C ARG A 70 24.62 -12.07 4.35
N SER A 71 24.63 -10.84 3.85
CA SER A 71 23.98 -10.52 2.58
C SER A 71 24.62 -11.23 1.39
N VAL A 72 23.85 -12.03 0.69
CA VAL A 72 24.25 -12.75 -0.52
C VAL A 72 23.73 -12.04 -1.76
N TYR A 73 22.54 -11.47 -1.66
CA TYR A 73 21.91 -10.72 -2.73
C TYR A 73 21.13 -9.52 -2.18
N SER A 74 21.22 -8.39 -2.87
CA SER A 74 20.57 -7.16 -2.43
C SER A 74 20.08 -6.35 -3.62
N ARG A 75 18.77 -6.09 -3.67
CA ARG A 75 18.13 -5.22 -4.65
C ARG A 75 17.39 -4.06 -4.00
N LYS A 76 17.81 -2.86 -4.33
CA LYS A 76 17.22 -1.64 -3.81
C LYS A 76 16.41 -0.94 -4.91
N VAL A 77 15.10 -1.01 -4.81
CA VAL A 77 14.17 -0.33 -5.73
C VAL A 77 13.73 1.02 -5.16
N LEU A 78 13.48 1.08 -3.85
CA LEU A 78 13.08 2.30 -3.15
C LEU A 78 14.31 3.05 -2.61
N GLY A 79 14.27 4.39 -2.64
CA GLY A 79 15.34 5.23 -2.09
C GLY A 79 15.58 5.05 -0.60
N ASP A 80 14.53 4.71 0.15
CA ASP A 80 14.49 4.68 1.61
C ASP A 80 14.29 3.28 2.19
N CYS A 81 14.85 2.23 1.57
CA CYS A 81 14.78 0.87 2.08
C CYS A 81 15.34 0.75 3.52
N LEU A 82 14.59 0.09 4.40
CA LEU A 82 15.00 -0.12 5.80
C LEU A 82 15.96 -1.29 5.96
N ILE A 83 15.89 -2.30 5.07
CA ILE A 83 16.71 -3.52 5.14
C ILE A 83 18.14 -3.30 4.68
N HIS A 84 18.42 -2.23 3.93
CA HIS A 84 19.74 -1.91 3.45
C HIS A 84 20.39 -0.83 4.33
N GLY A 85 21.49 -1.13 5.00
CA GLY A 85 22.33 -0.08 5.54
C GLY A 85 22.78 -0.16 7.00
N ARG A 86 22.48 -1.24 7.74
CA ARG A 86 23.10 -1.52 9.04
C ARG A 86 23.17 -3.02 9.26
N GLU A 87 24.36 -3.58 9.33
CA GLU A 87 24.60 -4.99 9.66
C GLU A 87 23.90 -5.44 10.96
N ASN A 88 23.80 -4.56 11.96
CA ASN A 88 23.10 -4.85 13.22
C ASN A 88 21.58 -5.00 13.06
N SER A 89 20.97 -4.36 12.06
CA SER A 89 19.51 -4.49 11.83
C SER A 89 19.16 -5.84 11.22
N THR A 90 19.99 -6.35 10.35
CA THR A 90 19.82 -7.61 9.64
C THR A 90 19.83 -8.80 10.61
N TYR A 91 20.76 -8.79 11.58
CA TYR A 91 20.83 -9.83 12.62
C TYR A 91 19.55 -9.87 13.48
N ILE A 92 19.00 -8.72 13.83
CA ILE A 92 17.74 -8.64 14.60
C ILE A 92 16.59 -9.28 13.80
N TYR A 93 16.50 -9.03 12.50
CA TYR A 93 15.45 -9.62 11.68
C TYR A 93 15.58 -11.13 11.53
N VAL A 94 16.81 -11.64 11.36
CA VAL A 94 17.09 -13.08 11.36
C VAL A 94 16.67 -13.74 12.66
N GLN A 95 17.01 -13.14 13.80
CA GLN A 95 16.60 -13.64 15.11
C GLN A 95 15.07 -13.66 15.24
N MET A 96 14.39 -12.58 14.84
CA MET A 96 12.92 -12.49 14.89
C MET A 96 12.24 -13.55 14.01
N ILE A 97 12.79 -13.85 12.83
CA ILE A 97 12.30 -14.91 11.95
C ILE A 97 12.49 -16.27 12.61
N SER A 98 13.64 -16.54 13.19
CA SER A 98 13.97 -17.83 13.83
C SER A 98 13.14 -18.08 15.09
N GLU A 99 12.75 -17.02 15.81
CA GLU A 99 11.91 -17.10 17.01
C GLU A 99 10.40 -17.14 16.71
N SER A 100 9.99 -16.88 15.48
CA SER A 100 8.59 -16.90 15.06
C SER A 100 8.11 -18.31 14.80
N ASP A 101 6.90 -18.67 15.26
CA ASP A 101 6.29 -20.00 15.11
C ASP A 101 6.16 -20.44 13.65
N ASP A 102 5.83 -19.48 12.77
CA ASP A 102 5.65 -19.72 11.33
C ASP A 102 6.94 -19.47 10.53
N HIS A 103 8.06 -19.09 11.17
CA HIS A 103 9.29 -18.61 10.51
C HIS A 103 9.04 -17.46 9.53
N ILE A 104 8.01 -16.66 9.81
CA ILE A 104 7.60 -15.50 9.01
C ILE A 104 7.40 -14.30 9.92
N ILE A 105 7.94 -13.17 9.54
CA ILE A 105 7.69 -11.90 10.23
C ILE A 105 7.00 -10.91 9.32
N LYS A 106 6.09 -10.11 9.90
CA LYS A 106 5.38 -9.03 9.22
C LYS A 106 5.27 -7.86 10.19
N TYR A 107 6.02 -6.81 9.92
CA TYR A 107 6.02 -5.62 10.76
C TYR A 107 5.75 -4.37 9.95
N LYS A 108 4.95 -3.49 10.54
CA LYS A 108 4.78 -2.12 10.08
C LYS A 108 5.73 -1.23 10.86
N ILE A 109 6.71 -0.67 10.17
CA ILE A 109 7.78 0.13 10.76
C ILE A 109 7.73 1.54 10.17
N LYS A 110 7.70 2.55 11.02
CA LYS A 110 7.79 3.93 10.57
C LYS A 110 9.21 4.26 10.14
N ASN A 111 9.37 4.69 8.88
CA ASN A 111 10.68 5.07 8.38
C ASN A 111 11.08 6.44 8.95
N PRO A 112 12.20 6.54 9.67
CA PRO A 112 12.64 7.81 10.29
C PRO A 112 13.00 8.90 9.28
N ARG A 113 13.37 8.51 8.03
CA ARG A 113 13.82 9.45 7.00
C ARG A 113 12.66 10.06 6.22
N SER A 114 11.67 9.25 5.88
CA SER A 114 10.57 9.64 5.02
C SER A 114 9.25 9.85 5.77
N ASN A 115 9.22 9.52 7.07
CA ASN A 115 8.07 9.69 7.97
C ASN A 115 6.80 8.95 7.54
N TYR A 116 6.89 7.98 6.63
CA TYR A 116 5.80 7.09 6.26
C TYR A 116 6.04 5.65 6.75
N ASP A 117 4.96 4.88 6.79
CA ASP A 117 4.99 3.51 7.24
C ASP A 117 5.51 2.58 6.13
N MET A 118 6.37 1.66 6.50
CA MET A 118 6.93 0.64 5.62
C MET A 118 6.57 -0.76 6.15
N LEU A 119 6.29 -1.65 5.23
CA LEU A 119 6.17 -3.07 5.50
C LEU A 119 7.56 -3.70 5.52
N LEU A 120 7.88 -4.40 6.57
CA LEU A 120 8.96 -5.37 6.63
C LEU A 120 8.33 -6.76 6.62
N TYR A 121 8.70 -7.56 5.66
CA TYR A 121 8.33 -8.96 5.55
C TYR A 121 9.62 -9.80 5.54
N GLY A 122 9.68 -10.84 6.33
CA GLY A 122 10.82 -11.74 6.36
C GLY A 122 10.37 -13.19 6.47
N CYS A 123 11.10 -14.10 5.83
CA CYS A 123 10.87 -15.53 5.95
C CYS A 123 12.18 -16.31 5.75
N THR A 124 12.17 -17.58 6.13
CA THR A 124 13.23 -18.54 5.84
C THR A 124 13.22 -18.95 4.36
N LEU A 125 14.38 -19.33 3.84
CA LEU A 125 14.58 -19.97 2.55
C LEU A 125 15.06 -21.41 2.75
N GLY A 126 14.51 -22.35 1.98
CA GLY A 126 14.76 -23.77 2.16
C GLY A 126 13.94 -24.38 3.29
N ASP A 127 14.49 -25.37 3.98
CA ASP A 127 13.82 -26.07 5.07
C ASP A 127 13.68 -25.14 6.29
N SER A 128 12.45 -25.06 6.85
CA SER A 128 12.15 -24.20 8.00
C SER A 128 12.95 -24.55 9.26
N ASP A 129 13.22 -25.84 9.48
CA ASP A 129 13.98 -26.31 10.66
C ASP A 129 15.50 -26.13 10.51
N ASN A 130 15.98 -26.08 9.26
CA ASN A 130 17.41 -25.87 8.95
C ASN A 130 17.52 -24.97 7.71
N PRO A 131 17.26 -23.68 7.84
CA PRO A 131 17.19 -22.78 6.69
C PRO A 131 18.54 -22.60 5.99
N ASP A 132 18.50 -22.60 4.66
CA ASP A 132 19.65 -22.28 3.83
C ASP A 132 19.95 -20.79 3.85
N GLY A 133 18.94 -19.98 4.15
CA GLY A 133 19.05 -18.53 4.24
C GLY A 133 17.76 -17.86 4.69
N TYR A 134 17.73 -16.54 4.56
CA TYR A 134 16.59 -15.71 4.93
C TYR A 134 16.31 -14.71 3.82
N LEU A 135 15.03 -14.50 3.55
CA LEU A 135 14.53 -13.49 2.62
C LEU A 135 13.93 -12.34 3.41
N LEU A 136 14.39 -11.14 3.13
CA LEU A 136 13.82 -9.90 3.65
C LEU A 136 13.25 -9.07 2.51
N LEU A 137 12.00 -8.66 2.65
CA LEU A 137 11.32 -7.75 1.74
C LEU A 137 10.90 -6.49 2.48
N ASN A 138 11.07 -5.36 1.83
CA ASN A 138 10.66 -4.09 2.37
C ASN A 138 9.90 -3.27 1.31
N SER A 139 8.71 -2.79 1.65
CA SER A 139 7.85 -2.00 0.78
C SER A 139 7.27 -0.81 1.50
N ALA A 140 6.99 0.27 0.78
CA ALA A 140 6.26 1.39 1.33
C ALA A 140 4.77 1.04 1.45
N LEU A 141 4.18 1.25 2.63
CA LEU A 141 2.75 1.07 2.90
C LEU A 141 1.92 2.30 2.52
N VAL A 142 2.57 3.37 2.21
CA VAL A 142 1.94 4.57 1.66
C VAL A 142 2.34 4.67 0.21
N PRO A 143 1.41 4.94 -0.71
CA PRO A 143 1.77 5.17 -2.10
C PRO A 143 2.85 6.25 -2.16
N VAL A 144 4.03 5.85 -2.60
CA VAL A 144 5.22 6.69 -2.60
C VAL A 144 4.98 7.91 -3.47
N GLY A 145 5.08 9.08 -2.86
CA GLY A 145 5.23 10.31 -3.56
C GLY A 145 3.96 11.09 -3.88
N SER A 146 4.17 12.11 -4.63
CA SER A 146 3.24 13.13 -5.08
C SER A 146 1.90 12.61 -5.66
N THR A 147 1.85 11.39 -6.15
CA THR A 147 0.68 10.83 -6.84
C THR A 147 -0.56 10.77 -5.96
N VAL A 148 -0.44 10.33 -4.71
CA VAL A 148 -1.61 10.26 -3.81
C VAL A 148 -2.00 11.62 -3.27
N SER A 149 -1.04 12.49 -2.98
CA SER A 149 -1.35 13.87 -2.61
C SER A 149 -2.03 14.62 -3.77
N ILE A 150 -1.60 14.33 -5.01
CA ILE A 150 -2.24 14.87 -6.22
C ILE A 150 -3.65 14.31 -6.37
N ILE A 151 -3.85 13.00 -6.24
CA ILE A 151 -5.17 12.36 -6.33
C ILE A 151 -6.11 12.87 -5.22
N LYS A 152 -5.64 12.95 -3.97
CA LYS A 152 -6.42 13.53 -2.85
C LYS A 152 -6.82 14.98 -3.12
N ARG A 153 -5.88 15.79 -3.61
CA ARG A 153 -6.13 17.20 -3.96
C ARG A 153 -7.09 17.33 -5.13
N GLN A 154 -6.92 16.50 -6.16
CA GLN A 154 -7.79 16.46 -7.32
C GLN A 154 -9.21 16.00 -6.97
N LEU A 155 -9.34 14.98 -6.12
CA LEU A 155 -10.64 14.50 -5.62
C LEU A 155 -11.35 15.58 -4.80
N MET A 156 -10.64 16.29 -3.92
CA MET A 156 -11.19 17.41 -3.14
C MET A 156 -11.70 18.53 -4.06
N LEU A 157 -10.95 18.87 -5.09
CA LEU A 157 -11.30 19.93 -6.04
C LEU A 157 -12.54 19.54 -6.88
N ILE A 158 -12.60 18.31 -7.37
CA ILE A 158 -13.75 17.78 -8.13
C ILE A 158 -14.99 17.71 -7.24
N SER A 159 -14.85 17.24 -5.99
CA SER A 159 -15.97 17.18 -5.04
C SER A 159 -16.51 18.58 -4.71
N ALA A 160 -15.65 19.56 -4.49
CA ALA A 160 -16.07 20.94 -4.27
C ALA A 160 -16.83 21.51 -5.49
N LEU A 161 -16.30 21.28 -6.70
CA LEU A 161 -16.96 21.68 -7.94
C LEU A 161 -18.35 21.07 -8.09
N LEU A 162 -18.47 19.75 -7.85
CA LEU A 162 -19.76 19.05 -7.93
C LEU A 162 -20.78 19.58 -6.91
N ILE A 163 -20.36 19.91 -5.69
CA ILE A 163 -21.24 20.52 -4.68
C ILE A 163 -21.75 21.88 -5.15
N VAL A 164 -20.89 22.73 -5.72
CA VAL A 164 -21.28 24.03 -6.26
C VAL A 164 -22.29 23.86 -7.42
N VAL A 165 -22.01 22.97 -8.35
CA VAL A 165 -22.92 22.69 -9.47
C VAL A 165 -24.26 22.15 -9.00
N ALA A 166 -24.26 21.19 -8.06
CA ALA A 166 -25.48 20.66 -7.46
C ALA A 166 -26.30 21.74 -6.74
N PHE A 167 -25.64 22.66 -6.05
CA PHE A 167 -26.29 23.80 -5.38
C PHE A 167 -26.94 24.74 -6.39
N ILE A 168 -26.25 25.10 -7.47
CA ILE A 168 -26.79 25.96 -8.54
C ILE A 168 -28.01 25.30 -9.19
N ILE A 169 -27.91 24.00 -9.55
CA ILE A 169 -29.04 23.26 -10.13
C ILE A 169 -30.22 23.21 -9.17
N SER A 170 -29.98 22.96 -7.89
CA SER A 170 -31.02 22.91 -6.85
C SER A 170 -31.75 24.25 -6.73
N LEU A 171 -31.00 25.37 -6.72
CA LEU A 171 -31.60 26.72 -6.69
C LEU A 171 -32.44 27.02 -7.95
N PHE A 172 -31.94 26.60 -9.11
CA PHE A 172 -32.64 26.78 -10.36
C PHE A 172 -33.95 26.00 -10.40
N LEU A 173 -33.94 24.72 -10.02
CA LEU A 173 -35.13 23.87 -9.92
C LEU A 173 -36.12 24.40 -8.87
N ALA A 174 -35.63 24.81 -7.69
CA ALA A 174 -36.48 25.38 -6.64
C ALA A 174 -37.18 26.65 -7.13
N ARG A 175 -36.52 27.53 -7.85
CA ARG A 175 -37.13 28.75 -8.41
C ARG A 175 -38.09 28.47 -9.55
N ARG A 176 -37.80 27.50 -10.40
CA ARG A 176 -38.59 27.22 -11.59
C ARG A 176 -39.80 26.32 -11.33
N ILE A 177 -39.73 25.41 -10.37
CA ILE A 177 -40.75 24.41 -10.08
C ILE A 177 -41.58 24.78 -8.84
N ALA A 178 -40.92 25.15 -7.74
CA ALA A 178 -41.63 25.40 -6.48
C ALA A 178 -42.45 26.70 -6.48
N ARG A 179 -41.98 27.78 -7.14
CA ARG A 179 -42.72 29.06 -7.19
C ARG A 179 -44.06 28.99 -7.96
N PRO A 180 -44.18 28.35 -9.12
CA PRO A 180 -45.48 28.25 -9.79
C PRO A 180 -46.48 27.37 -9.02
N ILE A 181 -46.05 26.34 -8.31
CA ILE A 181 -46.90 25.46 -7.51
C ILE A 181 -47.55 26.25 -6.36
N ASP A 182 -46.77 27.06 -5.65
CA ASP A 182 -47.24 27.91 -4.55
C ASP A 182 -48.32 28.93 -5.01
N ARG A 183 -48.22 29.43 -6.26
CA ARG A 183 -49.23 30.33 -6.84
C ARG A 183 -50.52 29.62 -7.18
N ILE A 184 -50.44 28.38 -7.66
CA ILE A 184 -51.66 27.60 -8.01
C ILE A 184 -52.41 27.20 -6.74
N THR A 185 -51.70 26.79 -5.69
CA THR A 185 -52.32 26.40 -4.42
C THR A 185 -53.02 27.58 -3.73
N LYS A 186 -52.46 28.79 -3.77
CA LYS A 186 -53.08 30.00 -3.23
C LYS A 186 -54.29 30.49 -4.04
N SER A 187 -54.36 30.15 -5.34
CA SER A 187 -55.50 30.51 -6.19
C SER A 187 -56.67 29.54 -6.07
N ALA A 188 -56.45 28.36 -5.48
CA ALA A 188 -57.50 27.35 -5.26
C ALA A 188 -58.15 27.48 -3.86
N GLU A 189 -57.64 28.31 -3.00
CA GLU A 189 -58.11 28.53 -1.62
C GLU A 189 -58.97 29.81 -1.47
N ASN A 190 -59.14 30.62 -2.57
CA ASN A 190 -60.02 31.75 -2.69
C ASN A 190 -61.22 31.40 -3.64
#